data_fb53b475f833899af6ce4d148f2bb496
#
_entry.id   fb53b475f833899af6ce4d148f2bb496
#
_cell.length_a   1.000
_cell.length_b   1.000
_cell.length_c   1.000
_cell.angle_alpha   90.00
_cell.angle_beta   90.00
_cell.angle_gamma   90.00
#
_symmetry.space_group_name_H-M   'P 1'
#
loop_
_entity.id
_entity.type
_entity.pdbx_description
1 polymer ?
#
loop_
_entity_poly.entity_id
_entity_poly.type
_entity_poly.pdbx_seq_one_letter_code
_entity_poly.pdbx_strand_id
1 'polypeptide(L)'
;GINERVTVALNDFNGDKIDNTDGLERWLKTRYVELSFSDPNAFVVIEWDAVELNETIKPRPFEISSREVLNYEYKGEQLQWLFAKSDINVKHWNGKKIELKDGVRYTYYGIGTSIVFEEISEKYFEKIAFVPSENQSIVKIKSKKYLLTVYDTKLDFVPAFRVGYNRDIKTKGKTFLTPFQPAMPYFKKTLKSVSELDLTMAAHVFPQKLQYIEKCAGVSPTEPCDKGFCVTNNEPCAKCNGLGYNTVTSAQEAIYMPLPETKDELFPLDQLLVYKSPPVELVKFQDQYIKGQKQEAHLAVFNSNMFLAYDADFAKTATEIDSNMEGIYDAIEPFTEKYSKIYKTIVYTTAVLCGLDMSSDDFDLIHNFPADPKLKTIPMLLGDLKTINESGAPSFMRDTVNKDIAEIVFNDDDFELLKYRVKHSFFPFNGKSDEEIAMLITTTWVEDRAKILWANFEAIFADIEKENEDFYTLEQKAQQKIFDKVVDLWVEKITPKTPPPINFDLGGNPPTDDEEKPKDEENTDGDNGGSEGDDTDPTNQPKPTDNEPPKTE
;
A
#
# COMPACT_ATOMS: atom_id res chain seq x y z
N GLY A 1 12.94 28.17 -14.75
CA GLY A 1 12.54 28.96 -13.57
C GLY A 1 12.67 28.18 -12.28
N ILE A 2 12.34 28.77 -11.14
CA ILE A 2 12.44 28.11 -9.81
C ILE A 2 11.54 26.88 -9.77
N ASN A 3 10.30 26.98 -10.24
CA ASN A 3 9.36 25.86 -10.31
C ASN A 3 9.91 24.68 -11.14
N GLU A 4 10.56 24.96 -12.23
CA GLU A 4 11.22 23.96 -13.05
C GLU A 4 12.35 23.24 -12.29
N ARG A 5 13.16 23.98 -11.50
CA ARG A 5 14.20 23.39 -10.65
C ARG A 5 13.62 22.47 -9.58
N VAL A 6 12.53 22.88 -8.96
CA VAL A 6 11.80 22.05 -7.96
C VAL A 6 11.28 20.78 -8.62
N THR A 7 10.61 20.90 -9.77
CA THR A 7 10.09 19.74 -10.52
C THR A 7 11.22 18.77 -10.90
N VAL A 8 12.33 19.29 -11.43
CA VAL A 8 13.49 18.47 -11.79
C VAL A 8 14.10 17.79 -10.55
N ALA A 9 14.18 18.49 -9.41
CA ALA A 9 14.70 17.91 -8.18
C ALA A 9 13.77 16.81 -7.62
N LEU A 10 12.46 17.02 -7.67
CA LEU A 10 11.47 16.02 -7.20
C LEU A 10 11.39 14.81 -8.13
N ASN A 11 11.53 14.99 -9.43
CA ASN A 11 11.56 13.90 -10.41
C ASN A 11 12.83 13.04 -10.30
N ASP A 12 13.94 13.60 -9.80
CA ASP A 12 15.20 12.89 -9.59
C ASP A 12 15.50 12.66 -8.09
N PHE A 13 14.49 12.75 -7.26
CA PHE A 13 14.64 12.74 -5.80
C PHE A 13 15.28 11.44 -5.27
N ASN A 14 15.00 10.32 -5.90
CA ASN A 14 15.55 9.02 -5.52
C ASN A 14 17.04 8.87 -5.87
N GLY A 15 17.55 9.67 -6.79
CA GLY A 15 18.97 9.63 -7.19
C GLY A 15 19.42 8.38 -7.92
N ASP A 16 18.50 7.51 -8.30
CA ASP A 16 18.78 6.26 -8.98
C ASP A 16 19.01 6.52 -10.47
N LYS A 17 20.28 6.43 -10.91
CA LYS A 17 20.66 6.66 -12.31
C LYS A 17 20.15 5.58 -13.28
N ILE A 18 19.62 4.48 -12.74
CA ILE A 18 19.22 3.30 -13.53
C ILE A 18 17.75 3.37 -13.96
N ASP A 19 16.89 3.98 -13.12
CA ASP A 19 15.46 4.11 -13.39
C ASP A 19 15.02 5.57 -13.27
N ASN A 20 15.12 6.31 -14.35
CA ASN A 20 14.83 7.75 -14.44
C ASN A 20 13.34 8.12 -14.24
N THR A 21 12.48 7.19 -13.88
CA THR A 21 11.02 7.41 -13.96
C THR A 21 10.35 7.75 -12.64
N ASP A 22 11.08 7.70 -11.50
CA ASP A 22 10.35 7.57 -10.26
C ASP A 22 10.88 8.41 -9.11
N GLY A 23 10.88 9.68 -9.24
CA GLY A 23 11.33 10.64 -8.25
C GLY A 23 10.79 10.43 -6.82
N LEU A 24 10.13 11.45 -6.31
CA LEU A 24 9.63 11.49 -4.94
C LEU A 24 8.64 10.35 -4.61
N GLU A 25 7.73 10.05 -5.52
CA GLU A 25 6.69 9.04 -5.24
C GLU A 25 7.29 7.65 -5.04
N ARG A 26 8.24 7.25 -5.87
CA ARG A 26 8.91 5.96 -5.70
C ARG A 26 9.71 5.93 -4.42
N TRP A 27 10.47 6.98 -4.12
CA TRP A 27 11.21 7.06 -2.86
C TRP A 27 10.28 6.88 -1.66
N LEU A 28 9.12 7.54 -1.67
CA LEU A 28 8.12 7.40 -0.63
C LEU A 28 7.56 5.97 -0.56
N LYS A 29 7.19 5.38 -1.70
CA LYS A 29 6.60 4.03 -1.75
C LYS A 29 7.59 2.93 -1.34
N THR A 30 8.86 3.08 -1.66
CA THR A 30 9.89 2.06 -1.42
C THR A 30 10.71 2.34 -0.16
N ARG A 31 11.44 3.44 -0.14
CA ARG A 31 12.42 3.73 0.92
C ARG A 31 11.78 4.25 2.20
N TYR A 32 10.86 5.21 2.10
CA TYR A 32 10.19 5.73 3.30
C TYR A 32 9.34 4.67 3.99
N VAL A 33 8.57 3.87 3.23
CA VAL A 33 7.79 2.77 3.78
C VAL A 33 8.72 1.77 4.48
N GLU A 34 9.78 1.32 3.82
CA GLU A 34 10.76 0.41 4.40
C GLU A 34 11.34 0.95 5.71
N LEU A 35 11.80 2.20 5.73
CA LEU A 35 12.36 2.84 6.91
C LEU A 35 11.34 2.97 8.05
N SER A 36 10.11 3.37 7.75
CA SER A 36 9.07 3.56 8.77
C SER A 36 8.72 2.28 9.51
N PHE A 37 8.87 1.12 8.85
CA PHE A 37 8.62 -0.19 9.43
C PHE A 37 9.88 -0.81 10.07
N SER A 38 11.05 -0.65 9.44
CA SER A 38 12.31 -1.28 9.91
C SER A 38 13.02 -0.46 10.97
N ASP A 39 13.10 0.86 10.80
CA ASP A 39 13.77 1.80 11.71
C ASP A 39 12.95 3.09 11.91
N PRO A 40 11.84 3.06 12.66
CA PRO A 40 10.97 4.21 12.85
C PRO A 40 11.63 5.39 13.58
N ASN A 41 12.83 5.20 14.13
CA ASN A 41 13.61 6.25 14.78
C ASN A 41 14.70 6.84 13.89
N ALA A 42 14.82 6.38 12.64
CA ALA A 42 15.68 6.96 11.63
C ALA A 42 15.26 8.40 11.31
N PHE A 43 16.22 9.18 10.84
CA PHE A 43 16.00 10.52 10.29
C PHE A 43 16.28 10.51 8.79
N VAL A 44 15.56 11.35 8.08
CA VAL A 44 15.89 11.71 6.70
C VAL A 44 16.23 13.18 6.68
N VAL A 45 17.38 13.49 6.14
CA VAL A 45 17.86 14.86 5.93
C VAL A 45 17.80 15.17 4.44
N ILE A 46 17.26 16.32 4.07
CA ILE A 46 17.25 16.78 2.68
C ILE A 46 18.37 17.81 2.56
N GLU A 47 19.38 17.46 1.81
CA GLU A 47 20.53 18.34 1.60
C GLU A 47 21.04 18.28 0.16
N TRP A 48 21.92 19.20 -0.19
CA TRP A 48 22.55 19.25 -1.49
C TRP A 48 23.49 18.06 -1.68
N ASP A 49 23.34 17.36 -2.81
CA ASP A 49 24.28 16.29 -3.16
C ASP A 49 25.66 16.87 -3.50
N ALA A 50 26.71 16.11 -3.21
CA ALA A 50 28.07 16.44 -3.61
C ALA A 50 28.19 16.24 -5.13
N VAL A 51 28.30 17.36 -5.86
CA VAL A 51 28.22 17.40 -7.31
C VAL A 51 29.56 17.07 -7.95
N GLU A 52 29.55 16.23 -8.97
CA GLU A 52 30.62 16.19 -9.95
C GLU A 52 30.64 17.49 -10.76
N LEU A 53 31.85 17.95 -11.16
CA LEU A 53 32.05 19.16 -11.97
C LEU A 53 31.12 19.12 -13.21
N ASN A 54 30.17 20.09 -13.30
CA ASN A 54 29.19 20.30 -14.37
C ASN A 54 27.76 19.72 -14.16
N GLU A 55 27.45 19.15 -13.02
CA GLU A 55 26.05 18.77 -12.74
C GLU A 55 25.30 19.90 -12.01
N THR A 56 24.01 20.03 -12.29
CA THR A 56 23.14 20.93 -11.53
C THR A 56 22.94 20.36 -10.14
N ILE A 57 23.29 21.12 -9.10
CA ILE A 57 23.10 20.74 -7.70
C ILE A 57 21.60 20.56 -7.44
N LYS A 58 21.22 19.39 -6.91
CA LYS A 58 19.84 19.05 -6.59
C LYS A 58 19.73 18.61 -5.13
N PRO A 59 18.68 19.01 -4.39
CA PRO A 59 18.39 18.45 -3.08
C PRO A 59 18.04 16.96 -3.19
N ARG A 60 18.62 16.16 -2.29
CA ARG A 60 18.37 14.72 -2.21
C ARG A 60 18.15 14.26 -0.76
N PRO A 61 17.43 13.16 -0.53
CA PRO A 61 17.28 12.60 0.80
C PRO A 61 18.51 11.81 1.21
N PHE A 62 18.99 12.06 2.42
CA PHE A 62 20.03 11.28 3.09
C PHE A 62 19.43 10.59 4.30
N GLU A 63 19.45 9.26 4.29
CA GLU A 63 18.90 8.43 5.34
C GLU A 63 19.94 8.25 6.45
N ILE A 64 19.55 8.57 7.67
CA ILE A 64 20.39 8.41 8.86
C ILE A 64 19.71 7.40 9.77
N SER A 65 20.28 6.21 9.85
CA SER A 65 19.79 5.15 10.74
C SER A 65 19.76 5.60 12.21
N SER A 66 18.82 5.11 12.98
CA SER A 66 18.75 5.39 14.42
C SER A 66 20.04 5.04 15.18
N ARG A 67 20.87 4.12 14.65
CA ARG A 67 22.17 3.75 15.21
C ARG A 67 23.25 4.81 14.94
N GLU A 68 23.07 5.59 13.91
CA GLU A 68 23.97 6.68 13.52
C GLU A 68 23.61 7.99 14.22
N VAL A 69 22.39 8.12 14.71
CA VAL A 69 21.91 9.28 15.47
C VAL A 69 22.54 9.26 16.87
N LEU A 70 23.37 10.24 17.16
CA LEU A 70 23.99 10.39 18.47
C LEU A 70 23.11 11.17 19.44
N ASN A 71 22.53 12.27 18.98
CA ASN A 71 21.65 13.09 19.80
C ASN A 71 20.80 14.03 18.92
N TYR A 72 19.70 14.55 19.46
CA TYR A 72 18.82 15.51 18.79
C TYR A 72 17.96 16.24 19.82
N GLU A 73 17.37 17.37 19.44
CA GLU A 73 16.45 18.12 20.29
C GLU A 73 15.25 18.64 19.53
N TYR A 74 14.08 18.47 20.11
CA TYR A 74 12.82 19.03 19.66
C TYR A 74 12.31 20.10 20.63
N LYS A 75 11.81 21.21 20.09
CA LYS A 75 11.04 22.20 20.83
C LYS A 75 9.61 22.18 20.27
N GLY A 76 8.70 21.54 20.99
CA GLY A 76 7.39 21.19 20.43
C GLY A 76 7.53 20.13 19.33
N GLU A 77 7.03 20.43 18.15
CA GLU A 77 7.16 19.56 16.96
C GLU A 77 8.36 19.93 16.06
N GLN A 78 8.99 21.05 16.32
CA GLN A 78 10.10 21.56 15.51
C GLN A 78 11.43 20.97 15.98
N LEU A 79 12.17 20.34 15.06
CA LEU A 79 13.53 19.89 15.28
C LEU A 79 14.45 21.09 15.39
N GLN A 80 15.21 21.21 16.49
CA GLN A 80 16.16 22.31 16.71
C GLN A 80 17.53 21.97 16.17
N TRP A 81 17.95 20.73 16.38
CA TRP A 81 19.21 20.21 15.85
C TRP A 81 19.22 18.69 15.86
N LEU A 82 20.07 18.14 15.00
CA LEU A 82 20.37 16.72 14.88
C LEU A 82 21.87 16.51 14.81
N PHE A 83 22.41 15.58 15.58
CA PHE A 83 23.80 15.20 15.56
C PHE A 83 23.94 13.72 15.23
N ALA A 84 24.63 13.43 14.14
CA ALA A 84 24.79 12.09 13.60
C ALA A 84 26.24 11.69 13.40
N LYS A 85 26.48 10.39 13.34
CA LYS A 85 27.76 9.75 13.06
C LYS A 85 27.58 8.84 11.86
N SER A 86 28.45 8.92 10.87
CA SER A 86 28.52 7.97 9.77
C SER A 86 29.93 7.43 9.61
N ASP A 87 30.03 6.17 9.18
CA ASP A 87 31.31 5.57 8.86
C ASP A 87 31.71 5.97 7.43
N ILE A 88 32.97 6.33 7.26
CA ILE A 88 33.50 6.80 5.97
C ILE A 88 34.82 6.11 5.66
N ASN A 89 35.22 6.15 4.39
CA ASN A 89 36.53 5.71 3.95
C ASN A 89 37.49 6.89 3.88
N VAL A 90 38.49 6.91 4.77
CA VAL A 90 39.54 7.94 4.80
C VAL A 90 40.70 7.55 3.91
N LYS A 91 41.10 8.44 3.00
CA LYS A 91 42.30 8.24 2.18
C LYS A 91 43.55 8.39 3.05
N HIS A 92 44.38 7.38 3.06
CA HIS A 92 45.62 7.33 3.82
C HIS A 92 46.82 7.12 2.89
N TRP A 93 47.88 7.93 3.06
CA TRP A 93 49.13 7.77 2.34
C TRP A 93 50.09 6.90 3.15
N ASN A 94 50.49 5.72 2.64
CA ASN A 94 51.42 4.82 3.30
C ASN A 94 52.88 5.00 2.89
N GLY A 95 53.19 6.06 2.14
CA GLY A 95 54.51 6.34 1.58
C GLY A 95 54.73 5.84 0.15
N LYS A 96 53.88 4.90 -0.35
CA LYS A 96 53.97 4.32 -1.70
C LYS A 96 52.66 4.48 -2.48
N LYS A 97 51.53 4.21 -1.85
CA LYS A 97 50.19 4.24 -2.46
C LYS A 97 49.16 4.86 -1.50
N ILE A 98 48.03 5.27 -2.07
CA ILE A 98 46.87 5.67 -1.31
C ILE A 98 46.08 4.41 -0.93
N GLU A 99 45.78 4.26 0.33
CA GLU A 99 44.96 3.20 0.90
C GLU A 99 43.71 3.83 1.51
N LEU A 100 42.58 3.12 1.43
CA LEU A 100 41.35 3.50 2.14
C LEU A 100 41.37 2.85 3.51
N LYS A 101 41.08 3.59 4.56
CA LYS A 101 40.93 3.12 5.92
C LYS A 101 39.60 3.59 6.48
N ASP A 102 39.03 2.76 7.33
CA ASP A 102 37.82 3.11 8.06
C ASP A 102 38.06 4.37 8.90
N GLY A 103 37.15 5.29 8.79
CA GLY A 103 37.12 6.54 9.53
C GLY A 103 35.70 6.94 9.89
N VAL A 104 35.55 8.08 10.52
CA VAL A 104 34.26 8.55 11.03
C VAL A 104 34.00 9.97 10.58
N ARG A 105 32.77 10.22 10.16
CA ARG A 105 32.21 11.56 9.94
C ARG A 105 31.18 11.84 11.03
N TYR A 106 31.24 13.02 11.61
CA TYR A 106 30.19 13.54 12.48
C TYR A 106 29.56 14.74 11.80
N THR A 107 28.24 14.76 11.76
CA THR A 107 27.50 15.87 11.14
C THR A 107 26.50 16.44 12.16
N TYR A 108 26.57 17.74 12.33
CA TYR A 108 25.62 18.52 13.10
C TYR A 108 24.75 19.30 12.14
N TYR A 109 23.45 19.07 12.20
CA TYR A 109 22.44 19.83 11.46
C TYR A 109 21.72 20.74 12.44
N GLY A 110 21.85 22.04 12.27
CA GLY A 110 21.18 23.06 13.07
C GLY A 110 20.36 24.01 12.21
N ILE A 111 19.67 24.92 12.86
CA ILE A 111 18.94 25.99 12.18
C ILE A 111 19.97 26.95 11.57
N GLY A 112 19.88 27.15 10.26
CA GLY A 112 20.78 28.05 9.51
C GLY A 112 22.21 27.54 9.31
N THR A 113 22.59 26.40 9.88
CA THR A 113 23.97 25.90 9.79
C THR A 113 24.06 24.39 9.79
N SER A 114 25.00 23.86 9.01
CA SER A 114 25.41 22.46 9.07
C SER A 114 26.92 22.41 9.28
N ILE A 115 27.38 21.56 10.20
CA ILE A 115 28.79 21.42 10.54
C ILE A 115 29.20 19.96 10.38
N VAL A 116 30.21 19.74 9.53
CA VAL A 116 30.73 18.41 9.22
C VAL A 116 32.15 18.27 9.77
N PHE A 117 32.39 17.20 10.51
CA PHE A 117 33.70 16.81 11.02
C PHE A 117 34.09 15.49 10.34
N GLU A 118 34.97 15.53 9.35
CA GLU A 118 35.48 14.33 8.69
C GLU A 118 36.84 13.94 9.25
N GLU A 119 36.99 12.70 9.68
CA GLU A 119 38.29 12.18 10.06
C GLU A 119 39.24 12.18 8.87
N ILE A 120 40.45 12.73 9.07
CA ILE A 120 41.45 12.88 8.01
C ILE A 120 42.77 12.21 8.37
N SER A 121 43.50 11.79 7.33
CA SER A 121 44.88 11.33 7.45
C SER A 121 45.85 12.48 7.21
N GLU A 122 46.59 12.88 8.23
CA GLU A 122 47.60 13.94 8.15
C GLU A 122 48.57 13.69 7.01
N LYS A 123 49.15 12.49 6.90
CA LYS A 123 50.09 12.09 5.85
C LYS A 123 49.52 12.24 4.43
N TYR A 124 48.23 12.02 4.26
CA TYR A 124 47.56 12.18 2.98
C TYR A 124 47.39 13.67 2.65
N PHE A 125 46.95 14.49 3.61
CA PHE A 125 46.77 15.93 3.46
C PHE A 125 48.09 16.67 3.19
N GLU A 126 49.18 16.26 3.88
CA GLU A 126 50.55 16.78 3.58
C GLU A 126 50.98 16.38 2.17
N LYS A 127 50.70 15.14 1.72
CA LYS A 127 51.07 14.65 0.40
C LYS A 127 50.41 15.45 -0.72
N ILE A 128 49.14 15.87 -0.56
CA ILE A 128 48.40 16.64 -1.55
C ILE A 128 48.55 18.17 -1.38
N ALA A 129 49.37 18.61 -0.39
CA ALA A 129 49.50 20.02 -0.02
C ALA A 129 48.15 20.73 0.17
N PHE A 130 47.22 20.05 0.89
CA PHE A 130 45.86 20.53 1.11
C PHE A 130 45.87 21.86 1.89
N VAL A 131 45.15 22.85 1.35
CA VAL A 131 44.91 24.13 2.02
C VAL A 131 43.41 24.23 2.29
N PRO A 132 43.01 24.38 3.57
CA PRO A 132 41.60 24.59 3.91
C PRO A 132 41.04 25.86 3.27
N SER A 133 39.80 25.83 2.80
CA SER A 133 39.05 27.01 2.35
C SER A 133 38.59 27.85 3.56
N GLU A 134 38.01 29.03 3.30
CA GLU A 134 37.54 29.94 4.35
C GLU A 134 36.55 29.32 5.33
N ASN A 135 35.70 28.41 4.83
CA ASN A 135 34.71 27.68 5.63
C ASN A 135 35.26 26.37 6.20
N GLN A 136 36.56 26.08 6.05
CA GLN A 136 37.20 24.84 6.48
C GLN A 136 38.31 25.11 7.49
N SER A 137 38.47 24.20 8.46
CA SER A 137 39.60 24.24 9.40
C SER A 137 39.96 22.81 9.82
N ILE A 138 41.24 22.61 10.18
CA ILE A 138 41.71 21.32 10.70
C ILE A 138 41.70 21.38 12.22
N VAL A 139 40.91 20.51 12.83
CA VAL A 139 40.76 20.43 14.29
C VAL A 139 41.34 19.11 14.80
N LYS A 140 42.11 19.15 15.89
CA LYS A 140 42.60 17.96 16.56
C LYS A 140 41.72 17.65 17.77
N ILE A 141 41.09 16.47 17.77
CA ILE A 141 40.29 15.99 18.89
C ILE A 141 40.92 14.69 19.41
N LYS A 142 41.44 14.72 20.64
CA LYS A 142 42.26 13.64 21.22
C LYS A 142 43.45 13.31 20.30
N SER A 143 43.52 12.09 19.77
CA SER A 143 44.59 11.61 18.90
C SER A 143 44.29 11.69 17.41
N LYS A 144 43.08 12.08 17.03
CA LYS A 144 42.62 12.12 15.64
C LYS A 144 42.49 13.55 15.12
N LYS A 145 42.76 13.76 13.84
CA LYS A 145 42.54 15.02 13.16
C LYS A 145 41.27 14.94 12.31
N TYR A 146 40.52 16.03 12.30
CA TYR A 146 39.28 16.17 11.56
C TYR A 146 39.36 17.43 10.70
N LEU A 147 38.83 17.32 9.48
CA LEU A 147 38.47 18.46 8.68
C LEU A 147 37.10 18.95 9.14
N LEU A 148 37.05 20.11 9.71
CA LEU A 148 35.82 20.82 10.05
C LEU A 148 35.39 21.64 8.87
N THR A 149 34.18 21.42 8.37
CA THR A 149 33.55 22.25 7.33
C THR A 149 32.25 22.82 7.88
N VAL A 150 32.09 24.14 7.78
CA VAL A 150 30.88 24.85 8.21
C VAL A 150 30.13 25.31 6.97
N TYR A 151 28.87 24.89 6.85
CA TYR A 151 27.97 25.32 5.80
C TYR A 151 26.93 26.27 6.39
N ASP A 152 26.80 27.46 5.82
CA ASP A 152 25.71 28.37 6.10
C ASP A 152 24.54 28.02 5.17
N THR A 153 23.52 27.34 5.71
CA THR A 153 22.36 26.89 4.94
C THR A 153 21.31 28.00 4.77
N LYS A 154 21.35 29.05 5.59
CA LYS A 154 20.38 30.16 5.63
C LYS A 154 18.93 29.70 5.84
N LEU A 155 18.71 28.46 6.28
CA LEU A 155 17.40 27.91 6.58
C LEU A 155 16.97 28.33 7.98
N ASP A 156 15.73 28.69 8.16
CA ASP A 156 15.11 28.98 9.45
C ASP A 156 14.61 27.70 10.18
N PHE A 157 14.86 26.54 9.60
CA PHE A 157 14.53 25.21 10.14
C PHE A 157 15.65 24.21 9.84
N VAL A 158 15.63 23.07 10.52
CA VAL A 158 16.51 21.92 10.23
C VAL A 158 15.87 21.11 9.11
N PRO A 159 16.53 20.90 7.96
CA PRO A 159 15.96 20.19 6.81
C PRO A 159 15.94 18.67 7.03
N ALA A 160 15.38 18.22 8.15
CA ALA A 160 15.34 16.84 8.56
C ALA A 160 14.02 16.49 9.24
N PHE A 161 13.59 15.25 9.10
CA PHE A 161 12.40 14.70 9.76
C PHE A 161 12.61 13.26 10.19
N ARG A 162 11.87 12.84 11.22
CA ARG A 162 11.80 11.43 11.64
C ARG A 162 10.73 10.70 10.87
N VAL A 163 11.04 9.45 10.51
CA VAL A 163 10.16 8.63 9.67
C VAL A 163 8.99 7.99 10.44
N GLY A 164 9.16 7.71 11.73
CA GLY A 164 8.16 7.00 12.53
C GLY A 164 6.88 7.80 12.80
N TYR A 165 5.78 7.09 12.96
CA TYR A 165 4.46 7.65 13.27
C TYR A 165 3.87 7.10 14.59
N ASN A 166 4.16 5.86 14.98
CA ASN A 166 3.63 5.24 16.18
C ASN A 166 4.51 5.57 17.40
N ARG A 167 4.07 6.50 18.24
CA ARG A 167 4.84 6.99 19.40
C ARG A 167 4.82 5.98 20.55
N ASP A 168 5.98 5.72 21.13
CA ASP A 168 6.08 4.90 22.34
C ASP A 168 5.67 5.67 23.59
N ILE A 169 4.57 5.26 24.21
CA ILE A 169 4.03 5.85 25.44
C ILE A 169 5.04 5.69 26.59
N LYS A 170 5.78 4.60 26.66
CA LYS A 170 6.74 4.31 27.75
C LYS A 170 7.88 5.32 27.78
N THR A 171 8.30 5.81 26.62
CA THR A 171 9.34 6.84 26.50
C THR A 171 8.77 8.26 26.50
N LYS A 172 7.48 8.44 26.82
CA LYS A 172 6.77 9.73 26.75
C LYS A 172 6.82 10.34 25.34
N GLY A 173 6.75 9.48 24.31
CA GLY A 173 6.76 9.88 22.92
C GLY A 173 8.13 10.28 22.36
N LYS A 174 9.22 10.04 23.08
CA LYS A 174 10.57 10.32 22.59
C LYS A 174 11.04 9.36 21.50
N THR A 175 10.56 8.12 21.52
CA THR A 175 10.86 7.10 20.52
C THR A 175 9.59 6.67 19.79
N PHE A 176 9.78 6.10 18.61
CA PHE A 176 8.71 5.49 17.83
C PHE A 176 8.85 3.98 17.84
N LEU A 177 7.72 3.30 17.85
CA LEU A 177 7.64 1.84 17.74
C LEU A 177 7.38 1.45 16.30
N THR A 178 7.96 0.32 15.87
CA THR A 178 7.56 -0.29 14.61
C THR A 178 6.10 -0.73 14.68
N PRO A 179 5.33 -0.62 13.58
CA PRO A 179 3.96 -1.14 13.52
C PRO A 179 3.88 -2.64 13.84
N PHE A 180 4.96 -3.38 13.60
CA PHE A 180 5.04 -4.81 13.92
C PHE A 180 5.28 -5.12 15.41
N GLN A 181 5.45 -4.12 16.26
CA GLN A 181 5.73 -4.35 17.69
C GLN A 181 4.66 -5.23 18.38
N PRO A 182 3.35 -5.07 18.14
CA PRO A 182 2.33 -5.94 18.73
C PRO A 182 2.45 -7.40 18.27
N ALA A 183 2.92 -7.64 17.04
CA ALA A 183 3.08 -8.97 16.46
C ALA A 183 4.38 -9.68 16.89
N MET A 184 5.35 -8.98 17.49
CA MET A 184 6.65 -9.55 17.84
C MET A 184 6.61 -10.81 18.73
N PRO A 185 5.70 -10.92 19.73
CA PRO A 185 5.56 -12.15 20.50
C PRO A 185 5.15 -13.36 19.65
N TYR A 186 4.25 -13.14 18.70
CA TYR A 186 3.76 -14.17 17.78
C TYR A 186 4.84 -14.58 16.77
N PHE A 187 5.59 -13.63 16.21
CA PHE A 187 6.74 -13.93 15.33
C PHE A 187 7.79 -14.79 16.02
N LYS A 188 8.13 -14.47 17.28
CA LYS A 188 9.08 -15.28 18.07
C LYS A 188 8.57 -16.71 18.29
N LYS A 189 7.30 -16.88 18.62
CA LYS A 189 6.67 -18.20 18.78
C LYS A 189 6.64 -18.95 17.44
N THR A 190 6.24 -18.28 16.37
CA THR A 190 6.22 -18.86 15.02
C THR A 190 7.61 -19.36 14.61
N LEU A 191 8.64 -18.52 14.75
CA LEU A 191 10.01 -18.88 14.40
C LEU A 191 10.48 -20.13 15.17
N LYS A 192 10.19 -20.17 16.48
CA LYS A 192 10.52 -21.34 17.31
C LYS A 192 9.78 -22.57 16.83
N SER A 193 8.46 -22.48 16.62
CA SER A 193 7.64 -23.62 16.22
C SER A 193 7.96 -24.12 14.81
N VAL A 194 8.31 -23.24 13.87
CA VAL A 194 8.78 -23.63 12.54
C VAL A 194 10.10 -24.37 12.65
N SER A 195 11.06 -23.87 13.45
CA SER A 195 12.34 -24.56 13.67
C SER A 195 12.16 -25.93 14.32
N GLU A 196 11.22 -26.07 15.27
CA GLU A 196 10.89 -27.35 15.90
C GLU A 196 10.22 -28.31 14.89
N LEU A 197 9.34 -27.79 14.01
CA LEU A 197 8.73 -28.58 12.95
C LEU A 197 9.79 -29.05 11.94
N ASP A 198 10.69 -28.17 11.51
CA ASP A 198 11.78 -28.50 10.59
C ASP A 198 12.70 -29.59 11.17
N LEU A 199 13.04 -29.50 12.46
CA LEU A 199 13.80 -30.54 13.15
C LEU A 199 13.03 -31.85 13.22
N THR A 200 11.73 -31.79 13.52
CA THR A 200 10.85 -32.96 13.53
C THR A 200 10.77 -33.60 12.15
N MET A 201 10.59 -32.78 11.11
CA MET A 201 10.59 -33.25 9.72
C MET A 201 11.93 -33.86 9.34
N ALA A 202 13.04 -33.20 9.63
CA ALA A 202 14.38 -33.71 9.33
C ALA A 202 14.67 -35.05 10.04
N ALA A 203 14.22 -35.19 11.29
CA ALA A 203 14.39 -36.42 12.07
C ALA A 203 13.47 -37.57 11.62
N HIS A 204 12.30 -37.24 11.06
CA HIS A 204 11.23 -38.20 10.83
C HIS A 204 10.71 -38.29 9.40
N VAL A 205 11.27 -37.55 8.46
CA VAL A 205 10.97 -37.69 7.01
C VAL A 205 11.23 -39.13 6.55
N PHE A 206 12.26 -39.75 7.16
CA PHE A 206 12.53 -41.15 6.95
C PHE A 206 12.03 -41.95 8.16
N PRO A 207 11.04 -42.83 8.02
CA PRO A 207 10.59 -43.66 9.12
C PRO A 207 11.77 -44.45 9.67
N GLN A 208 11.87 -44.49 11.00
CA GLN A 208 12.91 -45.30 11.65
C GLN A 208 12.69 -46.77 11.31
N LYS A 209 13.69 -47.36 10.68
CA LYS A 209 13.69 -48.78 10.34
C LYS A 209 14.18 -49.57 11.56
N LEU A 210 13.30 -50.38 12.13
CA LEU A 210 13.63 -51.36 13.17
C LEU A 210 13.80 -52.73 12.53
N GLN A 211 14.96 -53.32 12.63
CA GLN A 211 15.20 -54.65 12.10
C GLN A 211 16.11 -55.47 13.01
N TYR A 212 15.90 -56.77 13.03
CA TYR A 212 16.83 -57.68 13.64
C TYR A 212 18.10 -57.82 12.80
N ILE A 213 19.22 -58.01 13.49
CA ILE A 213 20.51 -58.23 12.86
C ILE A 213 21.11 -59.54 13.30
N GLU A 214 21.81 -60.17 12.40
CA GLU A 214 22.56 -61.39 12.64
C GLU A 214 23.93 -61.11 13.21
N LYS A 215 24.36 -61.88 14.22
CA LYS A 215 25.73 -61.80 14.71
C LYS A 215 26.72 -62.14 13.58
N CYS A 216 27.78 -61.40 13.50
CA CYS A 216 28.81 -61.65 12.50
C CYS A 216 29.50 -63.01 12.75
N ALA A 217 29.40 -63.92 11.79
CA ALA A 217 30.05 -65.23 11.91
C ALA A 217 31.57 -65.22 11.66
N GLY A 218 32.14 -64.04 11.36
CA GLY A 218 33.55 -63.90 10.95
C GLY A 218 33.79 -63.98 9.44
N VAL A 219 35.05 -63.90 9.04
CA VAL A 219 35.46 -63.93 7.63
C VAL A 219 35.47 -65.36 7.12
N SER A 220 35.84 -66.31 7.96
CA SER A 220 35.90 -67.74 7.68
C SER A 220 35.63 -68.56 8.96
N PRO A 221 35.35 -69.86 8.85
CA PRO A 221 35.26 -70.75 10.03
C PRO A 221 36.52 -70.77 10.89
N THR A 222 37.67 -70.45 10.31
CA THR A 222 38.96 -70.40 11.00
C THR A 222 39.22 -69.02 11.63
N GLU A 223 38.46 -68.02 11.27
CA GLU A 223 38.53 -66.64 11.79
C GLU A 223 37.15 -66.20 12.27
N PRO A 224 36.64 -66.78 13.34
CA PRO A 224 35.34 -66.41 13.89
C PRO A 224 35.42 -64.99 14.52
N CYS A 225 34.29 -64.27 14.44
CA CYS A 225 34.14 -62.93 15.00
C CYS A 225 33.45 -63.03 16.38
N ASP A 226 34.09 -62.44 17.37
CA ASP A 226 33.44 -62.21 18.67
C ASP A 226 33.35 -60.70 18.93
N LYS A 227 32.11 -60.21 19.04
CA LYS A 227 31.80 -58.78 19.33
C LYS A 227 32.59 -57.76 18.47
N GLY A 228 32.85 -58.11 17.22
CA GLY A 228 33.52 -57.24 16.27
C GLY A 228 34.99 -57.48 16.09
N PHE A 229 35.58 -58.38 16.86
CA PHE A 229 37.00 -58.72 16.75
C PHE A 229 37.19 -60.17 16.30
N CYS A 230 38.23 -60.39 15.50
CA CYS A 230 38.63 -61.75 15.13
C CYS A 230 39.19 -62.46 16.34
N VAL A 231 38.71 -63.63 16.71
CA VAL A 231 39.13 -64.37 17.89
C VAL A 231 40.62 -64.83 17.78
N THR A 232 41.14 -65.02 16.57
CA THR A 232 42.50 -65.49 16.32
C THR A 232 43.58 -64.44 16.55
N ASN A 233 43.33 -63.17 16.22
CA ASN A 233 44.36 -62.11 16.23
C ASN A 233 43.95 -60.87 17.04
N ASN A 234 42.72 -60.86 17.55
CA ASN A 234 42.13 -59.72 18.28
C ASN A 234 42.14 -58.39 17.50
N GLU A 235 42.14 -58.48 16.16
CA GLU A 235 41.99 -57.35 15.27
C GLU A 235 40.50 -57.10 14.90
N PRO A 236 40.12 -55.87 14.52
CA PRO A 236 38.76 -55.62 14.05
C PRO A 236 38.41 -56.55 12.90
N CYS A 237 37.27 -57.23 12.99
CA CYS A 237 36.83 -58.17 11.97
C CYS A 237 36.58 -57.45 10.64
N ALA A 238 37.27 -57.86 9.59
CA ALA A 238 37.15 -57.22 8.27
C ALA A 238 35.76 -57.36 7.63
N LYS A 239 34.93 -58.37 8.02
CA LYS A 239 33.59 -58.55 7.49
C LYS A 239 32.59 -57.59 8.10
N CYS A 240 32.66 -57.27 9.39
CA CYS A 240 31.75 -56.37 10.05
C CYS A 240 32.40 -55.03 10.46
N ASN A 241 33.64 -54.80 10.03
CA ASN A 241 34.40 -53.59 10.38
C ASN A 241 34.42 -53.24 11.88
N GLY A 242 34.53 -54.26 12.74
CA GLY A 242 34.53 -54.06 14.19
C GLY A 242 33.19 -53.95 14.86
N LEU A 243 32.11 -54.05 14.14
CA LEU A 243 30.72 -53.85 14.67
C LEU A 243 30.14 -55.08 15.39
N GLY A 244 30.65 -56.28 15.11
CA GLY A 244 30.17 -57.54 15.72
C GLY A 244 28.91 -58.13 15.09
N TYR A 245 28.33 -57.49 14.11
CA TYR A 245 27.12 -57.89 13.42
C TYR A 245 27.17 -57.55 11.93
N ASN A 246 26.32 -58.24 11.14
CA ASN A 246 26.21 -57.97 9.73
C ASN A 246 25.33 -56.73 9.52
N THR A 247 25.93 -55.63 9.03
CA THR A 247 25.19 -54.41 8.67
C THR A 247 24.71 -54.49 7.25
N VAL A 248 23.44 -54.27 7.03
CA VAL A 248 22.93 -53.86 5.72
C VAL A 248 23.02 -52.37 5.68
N THR A 249 24.00 -51.84 4.98
CA THR A 249 24.19 -50.39 4.81
C THR A 249 23.08 -49.84 3.96
N SER A 250 22.06 -49.29 4.59
CA SER A 250 21.06 -48.48 3.95
C SER A 250 21.29 -47.02 4.38
N ALA A 251 21.06 -46.06 3.50
CA ALA A 251 21.18 -44.62 3.77
C ALA A 251 20.18 -44.11 4.82
N GLN A 252 19.41 -45.00 5.42
CA GLN A 252 18.38 -44.68 6.43
C GLN A 252 18.85 -45.14 7.81
N GLU A 253 18.56 -44.36 8.82
CA GLU A 253 18.76 -44.74 10.20
C GLU A 253 17.98 -46.00 10.54
N ALA A 254 18.66 -47.00 11.04
CA ALA A 254 18.05 -48.25 11.44
C ALA A 254 18.45 -48.59 12.89
N ILE A 255 17.47 -48.97 13.70
CA ILE A 255 17.70 -49.50 15.04
C ILE A 255 17.86 -51.02 14.91
N TYR A 256 19.04 -51.52 15.23
CA TYR A 256 19.38 -52.91 15.13
C TYR A 256 19.12 -53.59 16.46
N MET A 257 18.39 -54.68 16.44
CA MET A 257 18.15 -55.55 17.61
C MET A 257 18.81 -56.91 17.38
N PRO A 258 19.46 -57.50 18.38
CA PRO A 258 20.05 -58.82 18.25
C PRO A 258 18.94 -59.86 17.94
N LEU A 259 19.27 -60.83 17.11
CA LEU A 259 18.37 -61.94 16.81
C LEU A 259 18.15 -62.77 18.13
N PRO A 260 16.92 -63.11 18.51
CA PRO A 260 16.62 -63.91 19.69
C PRO A 260 17.33 -65.27 19.65
N GLU A 261 17.85 -65.67 20.79
CA GLU A 261 18.60 -66.93 20.91
C GLU A 261 17.66 -68.12 21.21
N THR A 262 16.46 -67.82 21.71
CA THR A 262 15.47 -68.85 22.09
C THR A 262 14.19 -68.74 21.30
N LYS A 263 13.47 -69.85 21.11
CA LYS A 263 12.20 -69.86 20.35
C LYS A 263 11.09 -69.03 21.01
N ASP A 264 11.15 -68.86 22.32
CA ASP A 264 10.15 -68.09 23.10
C ASP A 264 10.31 -66.56 22.94
N GLU A 265 11.43 -66.14 22.39
CA GLU A 265 11.75 -64.73 22.09
C GLU A 265 11.51 -64.38 20.62
N LEU A 266 10.98 -65.32 19.82
CA LEU A 266 10.70 -65.09 18.40
C LEU A 266 9.50 -64.18 18.23
N PHE A 267 9.76 -63.00 17.68
CA PHE A 267 8.69 -62.13 17.20
C PHE A 267 8.12 -62.64 15.87
N PRO A 268 6.83 -62.41 15.58
CA PRO A 268 6.25 -62.71 14.28
C PRO A 268 7.02 -62.13 13.13
N LEU A 269 7.07 -62.82 11.97
CA LEU A 269 7.84 -62.42 10.79
C LEU A 269 7.46 -61.03 10.27
N ASP A 270 6.20 -60.64 10.42
CA ASP A 270 5.68 -59.31 10.11
C ASP A 270 6.18 -58.19 11.04
N GLN A 271 6.77 -58.56 12.17
CA GLN A 271 7.39 -57.62 13.13
C GLN A 271 8.93 -57.57 13.03
N LEU A 272 9.54 -58.38 12.18
CA LEU A 272 11.00 -58.40 11.96
C LEU A 272 11.53 -57.10 11.35
N LEU A 273 10.66 -56.43 10.63
CA LEU A 273 10.95 -55.13 10.06
C LEU A 273 9.78 -54.20 10.30
N VAL A 274 9.97 -53.19 11.14
CA VAL A 274 8.92 -52.22 11.48
C VAL A 274 9.43 -50.83 11.11
N TYR A 275 8.63 -50.09 10.35
CA TYR A 275 8.81 -48.68 10.12
C TYR A 275 7.98 -47.87 11.11
N LYS A 276 8.63 -47.13 11.99
CA LYS A 276 7.97 -46.29 12.97
C LYS A 276 7.97 -44.85 12.45
N SER A 277 6.83 -44.43 11.98
CA SER A 277 6.61 -43.01 11.59
C SER A 277 6.16 -42.18 12.79
N PRO A 278 6.47 -40.87 12.83
CA PRO A 278 5.92 -40.00 13.84
C PRO A 278 4.40 -39.94 13.74
N PRO A 279 3.71 -39.60 14.84
CA PRO A 279 2.26 -39.42 14.79
C PRO A 279 1.93 -38.27 13.84
N VAL A 280 1.26 -38.58 12.73
CA VAL A 280 0.86 -37.57 11.71
C VAL A 280 0.01 -36.46 12.34
N GLU A 281 -0.78 -36.82 13.35
CA GLU A 281 -1.62 -35.86 14.08
C GLU A 281 -0.81 -34.78 14.81
N LEU A 282 0.34 -35.14 15.37
CA LEU A 282 1.23 -34.15 16.02
C LEU A 282 1.78 -33.13 15.01
N VAL A 283 2.19 -33.60 13.84
CA VAL A 283 2.70 -32.74 12.77
C VAL A 283 1.59 -31.80 12.25
N LYS A 284 0.39 -32.34 12.05
CA LYS A 284 -0.79 -31.54 11.69
C LYS A 284 -1.12 -30.49 12.76
N PHE A 285 -1.08 -30.87 14.02
CA PHE A 285 -1.31 -29.94 15.12
C PHE A 285 -0.25 -28.81 15.13
N GLN A 286 1.03 -29.15 14.95
CA GLN A 286 2.08 -28.13 14.88
C GLN A 286 1.89 -27.18 13.69
N ASP A 287 1.52 -27.69 12.52
CA ASP A 287 1.22 -26.87 11.34
C ASP A 287 0.02 -25.94 11.59
N GLN A 288 -1.06 -26.46 12.16
CA GLN A 288 -2.21 -25.64 12.53
C GLN A 288 -1.86 -24.58 13.59
N TYR A 289 -1.04 -24.94 14.59
CA TYR A 289 -0.57 -23.99 15.59
C TYR A 289 0.26 -22.87 14.97
N ILE A 290 1.17 -23.19 14.03
CA ILE A 290 1.97 -22.21 13.31
C ILE A 290 1.07 -21.26 12.48
N LYS A 291 0.07 -21.82 11.79
CA LYS A 291 -0.92 -21.02 11.04
C LYS A 291 -1.70 -20.10 11.98
N GLY A 292 -2.15 -20.59 13.13
CA GLY A 292 -2.80 -19.78 14.14
C GLY A 292 -1.92 -18.63 14.65
N GLN A 293 -0.63 -18.90 14.94
CA GLN A 293 0.29 -17.83 15.36
C GLN A 293 0.52 -16.76 14.27
N LYS A 294 0.53 -17.13 12.99
CA LYS A 294 0.61 -16.19 11.88
C LYS A 294 -0.66 -15.34 11.78
N GLN A 295 -1.84 -15.95 11.98
CA GLN A 295 -3.12 -15.22 12.00
C GLN A 295 -3.16 -14.20 13.15
N GLU A 296 -2.79 -14.62 14.36
CA GLU A 296 -2.70 -13.73 15.51
C GLU A 296 -1.70 -12.58 15.30
N ALA A 297 -0.56 -12.86 14.67
CA ALA A 297 0.41 -11.82 14.34
C ALA A 297 -0.18 -10.78 13.38
N HIS A 298 -0.91 -11.23 12.37
CA HIS A 298 -1.56 -10.37 11.40
C HIS A 298 -2.68 -9.55 12.04
N LEU A 299 -3.53 -10.19 12.83
CA LEU A 299 -4.60 -9.53 13.59
C LEU A 299 -4.04 -8.46 14.53
N ALA A 300 -2.90 -8.72 15.18
CA ALA A 300 -2.27 -7.77 16.09
C ALA A 300 -1.72 -6.51 15.38
N VAL A 301 -1.44 -6.57 14.08
CA VAL A 301 -0.94 -5.42 13.30
C VAL A 301 -2.08 -4.67 12.61
N PHE A 302 -2.97 -5.41 11.94
CA PHE A 302 -3.97 -4.84 11.04
C PHE A 302 -5.40 -4.89 11.59
N ASN A 303 -5.59 -5.45 12.79
CA ASN A 303 -6.91 -5.66 13.40
C ASN A 303 -7.91 -6.36 12.45
N SER A 304 -7.41 -7.16 11.52
CA SER A 304 -8.17 -7.84 10.48
C SER A 304 -7.52 -9.14 10.06
N ASN A 305 -8.35 -10.12 9.72
CA ASN A 305 -7.93 -11.43 9.18
C ASN A 305 -8.07 -11.52 7.65
N MET A 306 -8.39 -10.43 6.98
CA MET A 306 -8.79 -10.44 5.56
C MET A 306 -7.72 -11.00 4.62
N PHE A 307 -6.44 -10.74 4.88
CA PHE A 307 -5.34 -11.17 4.02
C PHE A 307 -4.86 -12.60 4.29
N LEU A 308 -5.42 -13.28 5.27
CA LEU A 308 -5.04 -14.64 5.66
C LEU A 308 -6.09 -15.66 5.23
N ALA A 309 -6.59 -15.58 4.00
CA ALA A 309 -7.50 -16.57 3.43
C ALA A 309 -6.80 -17.92 3.24
N TYR A 310 -6.40 -18.57 4.34
CA TYR A 310 -5.98 -19.98 4.31
C TYR A 310 -7.17 -20.96 4.28
N ASP A 311 -8.36 -20.49 4.64
CA ASP A 311 -9.60 -21.25 4.56
C ASP A 311 -10.54 -20.57 3.55
N ALA A 312 -10.35 -20.90 2.28
CA ALA A 312 -11.21 -20.46 1.19
C ALA A 312 -12.63 -21.08 1.24
N ASP A 313 -12.91 -21.92 2.24
CA ASP A 313 -14.15 -22.69 2.31
C ASP A 313 -15.34 -21.95 2.95
N PHE A 314 -15.13 -20.77 3.51
CA PHE A 314 -16.23 -19.96 4.05
C PHE A 314 -16.39 -18.67 3.24
N ALA A 315 -17.50 -18.60 2.50
CA ALA A 315 -17.92 -17.34 1.88
C ALA A 315 -18.16 -16.31 3.00
N LYS A 316 -17.28 -15.32 3.13
CA LYS A 316 -17.43 -14.20 4.06
C LYS A 316 -18.65 -13.37 3.67
N THR A 317 -19.44 -12.97 4.64
CA THR A 317 -20.56 -12.04 4.39
C THR A 317 -20.03 -10.66 4.03
N ALA A 318 -20.81 -9.87 3.28
CA ALA A 318 -20.44 -8.50 2.95
C ALA A 318 -20.12 -7.68 4.21
N THR A 319 -20.91 -7.82 5.27
CA THR A 319 -20.71 -7.15 6.56
C THR A 319 -19.40 -7.56 7.24
N GLU A 320 -18.98 -8.83 7.11
CA GLU A 320 -17.71 -9.29 7.67
C GLU A 320 -16.52 -8.74 6.89
N ILE A 321 -16.65 -8.63 5.56
CA ILE A 321 -15.65 -8.00 4.71
C ILE A 321 -15.51 -6.52 5.07
N ASP A 322 -16.62 -5.80 5.21
CA ASP A 322 -16.64 -4.38 5.55
C ASP A 322 -16.00 -4.13 6.93
N SER A 323 -16.35 -4.92 7.95
CA SER A 323 -15.76 -4.80 9.29
C SER A 323 -14.25 -5.11 9.30
N ASN A 324 -13.81 -6.10 8.51
CA ASN A 324 -12.38 -6.40 8.38
C ASN A 324 -11.62 -5.29 7.65
N MET A 325 -12.23 -4.67 6.64
CA MET A 325 -11.66 -3.51 5.94
C MET A 325 -11.53 -2.31 6.86
N GLU A 326 -12.54 -2.01 7.67
CA GLU A 326 -12.49 -0.93 8.65
C GLU A 326 -11.33 -1.10 9.63
N GLY A 327 -11.10 -2.30 10.15
CA GLY A 327 -9.94 -2.61 11.00
C GLY A 327 -8.59 -2.34 10.33
N ILE A 328 -8.47 -2.61 9.02
CA ILE A 328 -7.26 -2.31 8.25
C ILE A 328 -7.08 -0.80 8.11
N TYR A 329 -8.16 -0.06 7.83
CA TYR A 329 -8.10 1.40 7.69
C TYR A 329 -7.65 2.07 8.98
N ASP A 330 -8.22 1.68 10.11
CA ASP A 330 -7.82 2.17 11.43
C ASP A 330 -6.33 1.94 11.72
N ALA A 331 -5.80 0.81 11.26
CA ALA A 331 -4.38 0.49 11.42
C ALA A 331 -3.46 1.32 10.49
N ILE A 332 -3.95 1.70 9.30
CA ILE A 332 -3.19 2.44 8.27
C ILE A 332 -3.34 3.96 8.42
N GLU A 333 -4.44 4.46 8.96
CA GLU A 333 -4.73 5.89 9.07
C GLU A 333 -3.58 6.73 9.67
N PRO A 334 -2.97 6.36 10.83
CA PRO A 334 -1.86 7.12 11.38
C PRO A 334 -0.62 7.16 10.47
N PHE A 335 -0.43 6.10 9.66
CA PHE A 335 0.62 6.04 8.66
C PHE A 335 0.34 7.01 7.51
N THR A 336 -0.88 7.04 6.97
CA THR A 336 -1.26 7.92 5.86
C THR A 336 -1.22 9.39 6.24
N GLU A 337 -1.64 9.75 7.45
CA GLU A 337 -1.48 11.09 7.99
C GLU A 337 -0.01 11.52 8.03
N LYS A 338 0.85 10.64 8.53
CA LYS A 338 2.28 10.92 8.60
C LYS A 338 2.90 11.00 7.21
N TYR A 339 2.49 10.12 6.29
CA TYR A 339 2.93 10.11 4.90
C TYR A 339 2.61 11.45 4.22
N SER A 340 1.39 11.94 4.35
CA SER A 340 0.98 13.25 3.82
C SER A 340 1.81 14.41 4.39
N LYS A 341 2.06 14.41 5.71
CA LYS A 341 2.91 15.42 6.36
C LYS A 341 4.35 15.38 5.83
N ILE A 342 4.89 14.19 5.63
CA ILE A 342 6.26 14.02 5.11
C ILE A 342 6.34 14.46 3.65
N TYR A 343 5.38 14.09 2.82
CA TYR A 343 5.30 14.57 1.45
C TYR A 343 5.37 16.10 1.37
N LYS A 344 4.51 16.78 2.15
CA LYS A 344 4.52 18.25 2.25
C LYS A 344 5.87 18.77 2.72
N THR A 345 6.46 18.17 3.74
CA THR A 345 7.76 18.58 4.28
C THR A 345 8.86 18.45 3.23
N ILE A 346 8.87 17.38 2.45
CA ILE A 346 9.86 17.16 1.40
C ILE A 346 9.72 18.22 0.29
N VAL A 347 8.50 18.40 -0.23
CA VAL A 347 8.25 19.38 -1.30
C VAL A 347 8.60 20.79 -0.83
N TYR A 348 8.17 21.16 0.38
CA TYR A 348 8.50 22.44 0.99
C TYR A 348 10.02 22.64 1.13
N THR A 349 10.71 21.70 1.75
CA THR A 349 12.16 21.77 1.96
C THR A 349 12.93 21.86 0.64
N THR A 350 12.52 21.03 -0.34
CA THR A 350 13.12 21.04 -1.69
C THR A 350 12.91 22.39 -2.38
N ALA A 351 11.72 22.97 -2.28
CA ALA A 351 11.41 24.26 -2.85
C ALA A 351 12.27 25.38 -2.26
N VAL A 352 12.41 25.42 -0.93
CA VAL A 352 13.26 26.39 -0.22
C VAL A 352 14.73 26.21 -0.62
N LEU A 353 15.23 24.98 -0.66
CA LEU A 353 16.60 24.69 -1.10
C LEU A 353 16.83 25.07 -2.57
N CYS A 354 15.84 25.01 -3.43
CA CYS A 354 15.90 25.50 -4.81
C CYS A 354 15.83 27.03 -4.93
N GLY A 355 15.65 27.74 -3.81
CA GLY A 355 15.65 29.22 -3.74
C GLY A 355 14.26 29.83 -3.88
N LEU A 356 13.18 29.08 -3.60
CA LEU A 356 11.84 29.64 -3.53
C LEU A 356 11.70 30.47 -2.25
N ASP A 357 11.22 31.70 -2.39
CA ASP A 357 10.89 32.56 -1.24
C ASP A 357 9.49 32.18 -0.74
N MET A 358 9.46 31.55 0.44
CA MET A 358 8.21 31.08 1.04
C MET A 358 7.42 32.18 1.77
N SER A 359 7.97 33.39 1.84
CA SER A 359 7.26 34.56 2.38
C SER A 359 6.24 35.14 1.38
N SER A 360 6.26 34.68 0.13
CA SER A 360 5.27 35.09 -0.86
C SER A 360 3.98 34.31 -0.68
N ASP A 361 2.83 34.99 -0.67
CA ASP A 361 1.48 34.40 -0.64
C ASP A 361 1.16 33.52 -1.86
N ASP A 362 2.12 33.39 -2.78
CA ASP A 362 1.96 32.69 -4.06
C ASP A 362 2.25 31.18 -4.00
N PHE A 363 2.73 30.66 -2.85
CA PHE A 363 3.01 29.23 -2.72
C PHE A 363 1.89 28.52 -1.96
N ASP A 364 1.05 27.84 -2.69
CA ASP A 364 0.08 26.89 -2.12
C ASP A 364 0.37 25.48 -2.65
N LEU A 365 0.62 24.56 -1.73
CA LEU A 365 0.80 23.15 -2.05
C LEU A 365 -0.58 22.45 -2.05
N ILE A 366 -1.19 22.39 -3.22
CA ILE A 366 -2.42 21.62 -3.43
C ILE A 366 -2.03 20.16 -3.62
N HIS A 367 -2.56 19.29 -2.79
CA HIS A 367 -2.38 17.85 -2.94
C HIS A 367 -3.72 17.13 -2.79
N ASN A 368 -3.86 16.04 -3.53
CA ASN A 368 -5.06 15.20 -3.54
C ASN A 368 -4.90 13.95 -2.65
N PHE A 369 -4.15 14.03 -1.55
CA PHE A 369 -4.17 12.92 -0.60
C PHE A 369 -5.57 12.83 0.02
N PRO A 370 -6.24 11.67 -0.08
CA PRO A 370 -7.56 11.50 0.52
C PRO A 370 -7.44 11.74 2.03
N ALA A 371 -8.38 12.51 2.57
CA ALA A 371 -8.48 12.72 4.02
C ALA A 371 -8.81 11.41 4.75
N ASP A 372 -9.50 10.50 4.06
CA ASP A 372 -9.85 9.16 4.52
C ASP A 372 -9.19 8.13 3.58
N PRO A 373 -8.26 7.30 4.09
CA PRO A 373 -7.57 6.28 3.29
C PRO A 373 -8.45 5.08 2.93
N LYS A 374 -9.76 5.13 3.17
CA LYS A 374 -10.67 4.03 2.86
C LYS A 374 -10.61 3.71 1.37
N LEU A 375 -10.05 2.56 1.06
CA LEU A 375 -10.08 1.98 -0.26
C LEU A 375 -11.52 1.55 -0.57
N LYS A 376 -12.34 2.48 -1.03
CA LYS A 376 -13.68 2.16 -1.48
C LYS A 376 -13.58 1.34 -2.75
N THR A 377 -14.15 0.14 -2.73
CA THR A 377 -14.28 -0.67 -3.94
C THR A 377 -15.47 -0.20 -4.77
N ILE A 378 -15.46 -0.45 -6.08
CA ILE A 378 -16.60 -0.09 -6.95
C ILE A 378 -17.94 -0.63 -6.41
N PRO A 379 -18.07 -1.87 -5.93
CA PRO A 379 -19.31 -2.36 -5.31
C PRO A 379 -19.75 -1.55 -4.08
N MET A 380 -18.82 -1.10 -3.23
CA MET A 380 -19.14 -0.26 -2.06
C MET A 380 -19.67 1.11 -2.53
N LEU A 381 -19.00 1.75 -3.48
CA LEU A 381 -19.45 3.04 -4.04
C LEU A 381 -20.80 2.94 -4.75
N LEU A 382 -21.07 1.84 -5.44
CA LEU A 382 -22.40 1.58 -6.02
C LEU A 382 -23.46 1.38 -4.95
N GLY A 383 -23.10 0.75 -3.82
CA GLY A 383 -23.94 0.65 -2.62
C GLY A 383 -24.22 2.01 -2.00
N ASP A 384 -23.19 2.84 -1.84
CA ASP A 384 -23.32 4.24 -1.38
C ASP A 384 -24.23 5.04 -2.31
N LEU A 385 -24.02 4.93 -3.63
CA LEU A 385 -24.85 5.61 -4.64
C LEU A 385 -26.32 5.20 -4.54
N LYS A 386 -26.59 3.90 -4.35
CA LYS A 386 -27.96 3.40 -4.16
C LYS A 386 -28.56 3.98 -2.89
N THR A 387 -27.84 3.98 -1.78
CA THR A 387 -28.28 4.53 -0.49
C THR A 387 -28.57 6.05 -0.60
N ILE A 388 -27.72 6.80 -1.29
CA ILE A 388 -27.87 8.23 -1.56
C ILE A 388 -29.14 8.47 -2.39
N ASN A 389 -29.40 7.65 -3.41
CA ASN A 389 -30.61 7.76 -4.24
C ASN A 389 -31.87 7.47 -3.43
N GLU A 390 -31.86 6.42 -2.60
CA GLU A 390 -33.01 6.04 -1.77
C GLU A 390 -33.29 7.04 -0.64
N SER A 391 -32.24 7.68 -0.08
CA SER A 391 -32.37 8.65 1.00
C SER A 391 -32.80 10.05 0.56
N GLY A 392 -32.85 10.34 -0.76
CA GLY A 392 -33.12 11.68 -1.29
C GLY A 392 -32.02 12.70 -0.93
N ALA A 393 -30.80 12.24 -0.76
CA ALA A 393 -29.67 13.09 -0.43
C ALA A 393 -29.38 14.13 -1.54
N PRO A 394 -28.74 15.27 -1.22
CA PRO A 394 -28.44 16.33 -2.18
C PRO A 394 -27.61 15.83 -3.36
N SER A 395 -27.86 16.40 -4.55
CA SER A 395 -27.21 15.99 -5.81
C SER A 395 -25.69 16.04 -5.80
N PHE A 396 -25.07 16.92 -5.01
CA PHE A 396 -23.61 17.00 -4.89
C PHE A 396 -22.99 15.74 -4.25
N MET A 397 -23.73 15.02 -3.39
CA MET A 397 -23.23 13.76 -2.82
C MET A 397 -23.16 12.66 -3.88
N ARG A 398 -24.16 12.56 -4.77
CA ARG A 398 -24.11 11.65 -5.93
C ARG A 398 -22.94 11.98 -6.85
N ASP A 399 -22.74 13.27 -7.09
CA ASP A 399 -21.65 13.78 -7.91
C ASP A 399 -20.28 13.36 -7.34
N THR A 400 -20.12 13.47 -6.04
CA THR A 400 -18.89 13.03 -5.36
C THR A 400 -18.65 11.54 -5.54
N VAL A 401 -19.66 10.69 -5.30
CA VAL A 401 -19.52 9.24 -5.45
C VAL A 401 -19.25 8.84 -6.90
N ASN A 402 -19.88 9.50 -7.87
CA ASN A 402 -19.61 9.25 -9.29
C ASN A 402 -18.17 9.61 -9.69
N LYS A 403 -17.60 10.67 -9.11
CA LYS A 403 -16.17 11.02 -9.29
C LYS A 403 -15.25 9.98 -8.67
N ASP A 404 -15.55 9.52 -7.45
CA ASP A 404 -14.79 8.47 -6.78
C ASP A 404 -14.80 7.16 -7.61
N ILE A 405 -15.95 6.79 -8.19
CA ILE A 405 -16.07 5.65 -9.10
C ILE A 405 -15.19 5.84 -10.34
N ALA A 406 -15.25 7.01 -10.96
CA ALA A 406 -14.45 7.28 -12.15
C ALA A 406 -12.95 7.25 -11.87
N GLU A 407 -12.50 7.77 -10.73
CA GLU A 407 -11.09 7.71 -10.31
C GLU A 407 -10.59 6.27 -10.12
N ILE A 408 -11.44 5.37 -9.62
CA ILE A 408 -11.08 3.97 -9.50
C ILE A 408 -11.09 3.25 -10.84
N VAL A 409 -12.11 3.50 -11.69
CA VAL A 409 -12.26 2.84 -12.99
C VAL A 409 -11.13 3.22 -13.95
N PHE A 410 -10.71 4.47 -13.93
CA PHE A 410 -9.67 5.01 -14.83
C PHE A 410 -8.30 5.18 -14.13
N ASN A 411 -8.06 4.50 -13.01
CA ASN A 411 -6.81 4.65 -12.23
C ASN A 411 -5.55 4.38 -13.05
N ASP A 412 -5.64 3.50 -14.04
CA ASP A 412 -4.50 3.12 -14.90
C ASP A 412 -4.47 3.89 -16.24
N ASP A 413 -5.40 4.83 -16.45
CA ASP A 413 -5.52 5.62 -17.68
C ASP A 413 -5.78 7.09 -17.37
N ASP A 414 -4.69 7.85 -17.16
CA ASP A 414 -4.74 9.28 -16.88
C ASP A 414 -5.48 10.07 -17.98
N PHE A 415 -5.43 9.61 -19.23
CA PHE A 415 -6.08 10.30 -20.34
C PHE A 415 -7.60 10.10 -20.33
N GLU A 416 -8.07 8.90 -20.07
CA GLU A 416 -9.52 8.65 -19.92
C GLU A 416 -10.07 9.33 -18.65
N LEU A 417 -9.29 9.39 -17.57
CA LEU A 417 -9.67 10.17 -16.38
C LEU A 417 -9.77 11.67 -16.69
N LEU A 418 -8.83 12.20 -17.47
CA LEU A 418 -8.86 13.59 -17.93
C LEU A 418 -10.11 13.86 -18.81
N LYS A 419 -10.40 12.98 -19.76
CA LYS A 419 -11.63 13.07 -20.58
C LYS A 419 -12.88 13.08 -19.71
N TYR A 420 -12.97 12.18 -18.75
CA TYR A 420 -14.08 12.14 -17.82
C TYR A 420 -14.23 13.47 -17.07
N ARG A 421 -13.15 14.00 -16.49
CA ARG A 421 -13.17 15.27 -15.74
C ARG A 421 -13.61 16.44 -16.60
N VAL A 422 -13.12 16.52 -17.84
CA VAL A 422 -13.50 17.56 -18.79
C VAL A 422 -14.98 17.41 -19.18
N LYS A 423 -15.43 16.22 -19.63
CA LYS A 423 -16.82 15.97 -19.96
C LYS A 423 -17.75 16.30 -18.80
N HIS A 424 -17.37 15.87 -17.59
CA HIS A 424 -18.11 16.14 -16.37
C HIS A 424 -18.26 17.65 -16.09
N SER A 425 -17.24 18.46 -16.35
CA SER A 425 -17.30 19.92 -16.15
C SER A 425 -18.29 20.63 -17.06
N PHE A 426 -18.61 20.04 -18.21
CA PHE A 426 -19.55 20.56 -19.20
C PHE A 426 -20.97 19.95 -19.09
N PHE A 427 -21.16 18.92 -18.26
CA PHE A 427 -22.45 18.28 -18.10
C PHE A 427 -23.43 19.17 -17.31
N PRO A 428 -24.64 19.48 -17.83
CA PRO A 428 -25.50 20.52 -17.23
C PRO A 428 -26.22 20.06 -15.95
N PHE A 429 -26.28 18.74 -15.66
CA PHE A 429 -27.08 18.17 -14.59
C PHE A 429 -26.28 17.26 -13.66
N ASN A 430 -25.06 17.65 -13.30
CA ASN A 430 -24.20 16.88 -12.43
C ASN A 430 -24.89 16.46 -11.13
N GLY A 431 -24.79 15.18 -10.79
CA GLY A 431 -25.34 14.60 -9.58
C GLY A 431 -26.87 14.44 -9.55
N LYS A 432 -27.60 14.75 -10.64
CA LYS A 432 -29.03 14.50 -10.71
C LYS A 432 -29.33 13.12 -11.31
N SER A 433 -30.41 12.49 -10.83
CA SER A 433 -30.90 11.25 -11.45
C SER A 433 -31.64 11.54 -12.74
N ASP A 434 -31.76 10.53 -13.60
CA ASP A 434 -32.53 10.67 -14.88
C ASP A 434 -33.98 11.08 -14.63
N GLU A 435 -34.58 10.64 -13.54
CA GLU A 435 -35.94 11.01 -13.12
C GLU A 435 -36.03 12.49 -12.72
N GLU A 436 -35.06 12.99 -11.95
CA GLU A 436 -34.97 14.41 -11.59
C GLU A 436 -34.73 15.28 -12.81
N ILE A 437 -33.89 14.83 -13.76
CA ILE A 437 -33.65 15.55 -15.02
C ILE A 437 -34.94 15.58 -15.88
N ALA A 438 -35.60 14.43 -16.02
CA ALA A 438 -36.86 14.34 -16.76
C ALA A 438 -37.91 15.28 -16.16
N MET A 439 -38.03 15.35 -14.83
CA MET A 439 -38.92 16.25 -14.13
C MET A 439 -38.58 17.73 -14.38
N LEU A 440 -37.28 18.08 -14.32
CA LEU A 440 -36.83 19.45 -14.59
C LEU A 440 -37.11 19.88 -16.04
N ILE A 441 -36.92 18.98 -16.99
CA ILE A 441 -37.16 19.24 -18.40
C ILE A 441 -38.67 19.46 -18.69
N THR A 442 -39.54 18.69 -18.03
CA THR A 442 -40.99 18.77 -18.20
C THR A 442 -41.60 20.02 -17.55
N THR A 443 -40.98 20.54 -16.47
CA THR A 443 -41.50 21.71 -15.74
C THR A 443 -41.12 23.06 -16.34
N THR A 444 -40.48 23.12 -17.50
CA THR A 444 -40.09 24.34 -18.23
C THR A 444 -39.11 25.28 -17.54
N TRP A 445 -38.53 24.87 -16.44
CA TRP A 445 -37.53 25.65 -15.68
C TRP A 445 -36.12 25.59 -16.29
N VAL A 446 -35.92 24.78 -17.32
CA VAL A 446 -34.63 24.54 -17.96
C VAL A 446 -34.60 25.18 -19.33
N GLU A 447 -33.53 25.90 -19.63
CA GLU A 447 -33.31 26.50 -20.96
C GLU A 447 -33.21 25.40 -22.04
N ASP A 448 -33.73 25.68 -23.24
CA ASP A 448 -33.73 24.73 -24.35
C ASP A 448 -32.32 24.29 -24.75
N ARG A 449 -31.30 25.17 -24.55
CA ARG A 449 -29.90 24.84 -24.75
C ARG A 449 -29.45 23.69 -23.84
N ALA A 450 -29.79 23.72 -22.55
CA ALA A 450 -29.43 22.68 -21.60
C ALA A 450 -30.17 21.35 -21.89
N LYS A 451 -31.41 21.40 -22.37
CA LYS A 451 -32.15 20.21 -22.79
C LYS A 451 -31.52 19.53 -24.00
N ILE A 452 -31.15 20.33 -25.01
CA ILE A 452 -30.48 19.84 -26.22
C ILE A 452 -29.11 19.26 -25.88
N LEU A 453 -28.34 19.95 -25.02
CA LEU A 453 -27.05 19.50 -24.54
C LEU A 453 -27.15 18.15 -23.82
N TRP A 454 -28.09 18.00 -22.90
CA TRP A 454 -28.28 16.74 -22.18
C TRP A 454 -28.67 15.60 -23.12
N ALA A 455 -29.63 15.83 -24.00
CA ALA A 455 -30.15 14.79 -24.91
C ALA A 455 -29.12 14.33 -25.95
N ASN A 456 -28.11 15.17 -26.27
CA ASN A 456 -27.15 14.89 -27.35
C ASN A 456 -25.70 14.98 -26.84
N PHE A 457 -25.45 14.86 -25.54
CA PHE A 457 -24.17 15.13 -24.90
C PHE A 457 -23.02 14.37 -25.54
N GLU A 458 -23.13 13.04 -25.67
CA GLU A 458 -22.09 12.20 -26.27
C GLU A 458 -21.88 12.48 -27.77
N ALA A 459 -22.95 12.81 -28.51
CA ALA A 459 -22.85 13.15 -29.91
C ALA A 459 -22.13 14.50 -30.12
N ILE A 460 -22.39 15.47 -29.25
CA ILE A 460 -21.69 16.77 -29.26
C ILE A 460 -20.19 16.57 -28.99
N PHE A 461 -19.85 15.76 -28.01
CA PHE A 461 -18.44 15.46 -27.73
C PHE A 461 -17.76 14.65 -28.85
N ALA A 462 -18.48 13.73 -29.49
CA ALA A 462 -17.97 13.02 -30.67
C ALA A 462 -17.66 13.97 -31.84
N ASP A 463 -18.49 14.99 -32.06
CA ASP A 463 -18.23 16.03 -33.07
C ASP A 463 -17.01 16.91 -32.67
N ILE A 464 -16.89 17.26 -31.37
CA ILE A 464 -15.74 18.01 -30.86
C ILE A 464 -14.43 17.20 -31.04
N GLU A 465 -14.40 15.94 -30.64
CA GLU A 465 -13.25 15.04 -30.77
C GLU A 465 -12.82 14.86 -32.24
N LYS A 466 -13.77 14.81 -33.14
CA LYS A 466 -13.51 14.67 -34.58
C LYS A 466 -12.87 15.92 -35.20
N GLU A 467 -13.24 17.11 -34.73
CA GLU A 467 -12.73 18.38 -35.25
C GLU A 467 -11.48 18.86 -34.51
N ASN A 468 -11.27 18.44 -33.24
CA ASN A 468 -10.21 18.91 -32.35
C ASN A 468 -9.64 17.73 -31.56
N GLU A 469 -8.66 17.01 -32.10
CA GLU A 469 -8.03 15.85 -31.46
C GLU A 469 -7.39 16.22 -30.10
N ASP A 470 -6.87 17.43 -29.96
CA ASP A 470 -6.19 17.92 -28.75
C ASP A 470 -7.12 18.60 -27.74
N PHE A 471 -8.45 18.53 -27.92
CA PHE A 471 -9.43 19.26 -27.11
C PHE A 471 -9.20 19.13 -25.61
N TYR A 472 -8.93 17.93 -25.12
CA TYR A 472 -8.80 17.62 -23.70
C TYR A 472 -7.55 18.20 -23.04
N THR A 473 -6.52 18.52 -23.83
CA THR A 473 -5.26 19.09 -23.36
C THR A 473 -5.20 20.62 -23.42
N LEU A 474 -6.25 21.25 -23.99
CA LEU A 474 -6.34 22.70 -24.10
C LEU A 474 -6.65 23.35 -22.74
N GLU A 475 -6.29 24.63 -22.60
CA GLU A 475 -6.73 25.45 -21.48
C GLU A 475 -8.26 25.56 -21.41
N GLN A 476 -8.83 25.56 -20.22
CA GLN A 476 -10.28 25.60 -19.97
C GLN A 476 -11.02 26.69 -20.76
N LYS A 477 -10.42 27.89 -20.93
CA LYS A 477 -11.02 28.98 -21.72
C LYS A 477 -11.12 28.64 -23.21
N ALA A 478 -10.15 27.90 -23.74
CA ALA A 478 -10.16 27.45 -25.12
C ALA A 478 -11.17 26.33 -25.32
N GLN A 479 -11.21 25.38 -24.38
CA GLN A 479 -12.23 24.32 -24.35
C GLN A 479 -13.65 24.89 -24.35
N GLN A 480 -13.91 25.88 -23.49
CA GLN A 480 -15.21 26.52 -23.38
C GLN A 480 -15.65 27.16 -24.73
N LYS A 481 -14.74 27.85 -25.43
CA LYS A 481 -15.06 28.48 -26.73
C LYS A 481 -15.39 27.45 -27.80
N ILE A 482 -14.67 26.34 -27.86
CA ILE A 482 -14.90 25.27 -28.82
C ILE A 482 -16.26 24.61 -28.50
N PHE A 483 -16.47 24.29 -27.22
CA PHE A 483 -17.69 23.66 -26.73
C PHE A 483 -18.92 24.51 -27.05
N ASP A 484 -18.92 25.80 -26.70
CA ASP A 484 -20.01 26.73 -26.93
C ASP A 484 -20.36 26.82 -28.44
N LYS A 485 -19.32 26.91 -29.29
CA LYS A 485 -19.52 26.96 -30.75
C LYS A 485 -20.24 25.70 -31.27
N VAL A 486 -19.82 24.51 -30.82
CA VAL A 486 -20.43 23.26 -31.28
C VAL A 486 -21.86 23.11 -30.73
N VAL A 487 -22.08 23.46 -29.46
CA VAL A 487 -23.41 23.43 -28.84
C VAL A 487 -24.36 24.40 -29.57
N ASP A 488 -23.92 25.60 -29.90
CA ASP A 488 -24.75 26.58 -30.63
C ASP A 488 -25.15 26.06 -32.02
N LEU A 489 -24.24 25.38 -32.73
CA LEU A 489 -24.59 24.70 -34.00
C LEU A 489 -25.65 23.60 -33.83
N TRP A 490 -25.58 22.84 -32.73
CA TRP A 490 -26.56 21.82 -32.41
C TRP A 490 -27.91 22.45 -32.04
N VAL A 491 -27.93 23.55 -31.29
CA VAL A 491 -29.14 24.31 -30.97
C VAL A 491 -29.81 24.85 -32.25
N GLU A 492 -29.03 25.41 -33.18
CA GLU A 492 -29.58 25.88 -34.49
C GLU A 492 -30.15 24.76 -35.34
N LYS A 493 -29.58 23.56 -35.30
CA LYS A 493 -30.06 22.39 -36.04
C LYS A 493 -31.40 21.86 -35.52
N ILE A 494 -31.56 21.84 -34.18
CA ILE A 494 -32.69 21.17 -33.52
C ILE A 494 -33.84 22.12 -33.26
N THR A 495 -33.54 23.41 -33.00
CA THR A 495 -34.61 24.39 -32.78
C THR A 495 -35.40 24.61 -34.10
N PRO A 496 -36.68 24.27 -34.15
CA PRO A 496 -37.46 24.50 -35.36
C PRO A 496 -37.48 25.99 -35.67
N LYS A 497 -37.02 26.36 -36.86
CA LYS A 497 -37.16 27.74 -37.33
C LYS A 497 -38.64 28.07 -37.31
N THR A 498 -39.05 29.00 -36.47
CA THR A 498 -40.42 29.53 -36.44
C THR A 498 -40.79 29.85 -37.87
N PRO A 499 -41.84 29.25 -38.43
CA PRO A 499 -42.30 29.66 -39.76
C PRO A 499 -42.54 31.17 -39.73
N PRO A 500 -42.18 31.89 -40.81
CA PRO A 500 -42.45 33.34 -40.88
C PRO A 500 -43.89 33.58 -40.51
N PRO A 501 -44.20 34.66 -39.75
CA PRO A 501 -45.61 34.96 -39.39
C PRO A 501 -46.45 34.98 -40.63
N ILE A 502 -47.45 34.10 -40.69
CA ILE A 502 -48.43 34.10 -41.74
C ILE A 502 -49.23 35.39 -41.52
N ASN A 503 -48.98 36.40 -42.33
CA ASN A 503 -49.83 37.58 -42.40
C ASN A 503 -51.17 37.11 -42.91
N PHE A 504 -52.11 36.87 -42.02
CA PHE A 504 -53.51 36.79 -42.39
C PHE A 504 -53.99 38.23 -42.71
N ASP A 505 -54.03 38.53 -43.99
CA ASP A 505 -54.70 39.73 -44.49
C ASP A 505 -56.20 39.51 -44.26
N LEU A 506 -56.72 40.04 -43.15
CA LEU A 506 -58.13 40.06 -42.82
C LEU A 506 -58.84 41.22 -43.61
N GLY A 507 -58.81 41.12 -44.94
CA GLY A 507 -59.67 41.90 -45.82
C GLY A 507 -60.91 41.12 -46.17
N GLY A 508 -61.98 41.31 -45.45
CA GLY A 508 -63.24 40.70 -45.79
C GLY A 508 -64.36 40.97 -44.77
N ASN A 509 -65.29 41.77 -45.13
CA ASN A 509 -66.51 42.25 -44.43
C ASN A 509 -67.21 41.16 -43.58
N PRO A 510 -67.93 41.58 -42.49
CA PRO A 510 -68.74 40.68 -41.66
C PRO A 510 -70.03 40.27 -42.40
N PRO A 511 -70.40 39.00 -42.38
CA PRO A 511 -71.78 38.62 -42.69
C PRO A 511 -72.66 38.69 -41.44
N THR A 512 -73.85 39.22 -41.69
CA THR A 512 -75.01 39.41 -40.87
C THR A 512 -75.50 38.10 -40.19
N ASP A 513 -76.10 38.32 -39.04
CA ASP A 513 -76.94 37.41 -38.26
C ASP A 513 -77.89 36.56 -39.10
N ASP A 514 -77.98 35.28 -38.72
CA ASP A 514 -79.25 34.58 -38.67
C ASP A 514 -79.20 33.45 -37.65
N GLU A 515 -80.20 33.52 -36.80
CA GLU A 515 -80.54 32.61 -35.71
C GLU A 515 -80.86 31.21 -36.23
N GLU A 516 -80.46 30.19 -35.52
CA GLU A 516 -81.33 29.04 -35.23
C GLU A 516 -80.76 28.23 -34.02
N LYS A 517 -81.53 28.20 -32.96
CA LYS A 517 -81.51 27.29 -31.81
C LYS A 517 -82.32 26.03 -32.18
N PRO A 518 -82.45 25.09 -31.28
CA PRO A 518 -81.63 23.92 -30.95
C PRO A 518 -82.41 22.61 -31.16
N LYS A 519 -81.81 21.45 -30.98
CA LYS A 519 -82.58 20.25 -30.63
C LYS A 519 -81.74 19.34 -29.69
N ASP A 520 -82.32 19.17 -28.51
CA ASP A 520 -82.13 18.09 -27.55
C ASP A 520 -82.53 16.73 -28.17
N GLU A 521 -81.83 15.70 -27.84
CA GLU A 521 -82.28 14.30 -27.69
C GLU A 521 -81.16 13.60 -26.89
N GLU A 522 -81.33 13.40 -25.62
CA GLU A 522 -82.06 12.39 -24.82
C GLU A 522 -81.66 10.93 -25.13
N ASN A 523 -81.21 10.29 -24.12
CA ASN A 523 -81.37 8.88 -23.70
C ASN A 523 -80.63 7.79 -24.48
N THR A 524 -79.91 6.90 -23.81
CA THR A 524 -80.49 5.81 -23.02
C THR A 524 -79.36 4.97 -22.31
N ASP A 525 -79.68 4.65 -21.11
CA ASP A 525 -79.37 3.52 -20.23
C ASP A 525 -78.75 2.26 -20.84
N GLY A 526 -78.00 1.60 -19.98
CA GLY A 526 -77.63 0.18 -20.03
C GLY A 526 -76.43 -0.12 -19.17
N ASP A 527 -76.56 -0.27 -17.94
CA ASP A 527 -76.84 -1.35 -17.00
C ASP A 527 -76.11 -2.63 -17.34
N ASN A 528 -75.57 -3.14 -16.27
CA ASN A 528 -75.17 -4.48 -15.90
C ASN A 528 -73.70 -4.88 -15.74
N GLY A 529 -73.36 -5.16 -14.52
CA GLY A 529 -73.07 -6.49 -13.95
C GLY A 529 -71.67 -6.47 -13.38
N GLY A 530 -71.36 -6.43 -12.12
CA GLY A 530 -71.57 -7.40 -11.09
C GLY A 530 -70.53 -8.50 -11.10
N SER A 531 -69.63 -8.49 -10.10
CA SER A 531 -69.05 -9.67 -9.47
C SER A 531 -67.90 -9.19 -8.58
N GLU A 532 -68.12 -9.05 -7.30
CA GLU A 532 -67.86 -9.94 -6.19
C GLU A 532 -66.51 -10.65 -6.17
N GLY A 533 -65.78 -10.38 -5.05
CA GLY A 533 -65.00 -11.37 -4.32
C GLY A 533 -63.51 -11.31 -4.57
N ASP A 534 -62.70 -10.96 -3.66
CA ASP A 534 -62.36 -11.81 -2.53
C ASP A 534 -61.36 -11.09 -1.59
N ASP A 535 -61.76 -10.99 -0.33
CA ASP A 535 -60.88 -10.68 0.81
C ASP A 535 -59.92 -11.82 1.01
N THR A 536 -58.64 -11.56 1.08
CA THR A 536 -57.70 -12.34 1.91
C THR A 536 -56.60 -11.49 2.49
N ASP A 537 -56.79 -11.12 3.73
CA ASP A 537 -55.75 -10.76 4.72
C ASP A 537 -54.87 -11.98 5.00
N PRO A 538 -53.56 -11.84 5.08
CA PRO A 538 -52.74 -12.71 5.90
C PRO A 538 -51.90 -11.94 6.91
N THR A 539 -52.44 -11.71 8.07
CA THR A 539 -51.68 -11.67 9.33
C THR A 539 -51.13 -13.06 9.62
N ASN A 540 -49.83 -13.25 9.51
CA ASN A 540 -49.08 -14.26 10.27
C ASN A 540 -47.62 -13.85 10.39
N GLN A 541 -47.31 -13.18 11.48
CA GLN A 541 -45.96 -13.09 12.03
C GLN A 541 -45.76 -14.27 13.00
N PRO A 542 -44.65 -15.02 12.92
CA PRO A 542 -44.26 -15.92 13.98
C PRO A 542 -43.55 -15.18 15.11
N LYS A 543 -43.97 -15.46 16.34
CA LYS A 543 -43.35 -15.01 17.60
C LYS A 543 -41.92 -15.56 17.74
N PRO A 544 -41.02 -14.80 18.37
CA PRO A 544 -39.69 -15.29 18.75
C PRO A 544 -39.84 -16.24 19.97
N THR A 545 -39.19 -17.40 19.88
CA THR A 545 -38.99 -18.34 20.97
C THR A 545 -37.82 -17.90 21.82
N ASP A 546 -38.07 -17.65 23.10
CA ASP A 546 -37.09 -17.55 24.17
C ASP A 546 -36.26 -18.82 24.29
N ASN A 547 -34.95 -18.73 24.11
CA ASN A 547 -34.00 -19.75 24.52
C ASN A 547 -33.21 -19.25 25.72
N GLU A 548 -33.47 -19.81 26.88
CA GLU A 548 -32.66 -19.71 28.08
C GLU A 548 -31.26 -20.34 27.87
N PRO A 549 -30.20 -19.76 28.47
CA PRO A 549 -28.87 -20.33 28.41
C PRO A 549 -28.70 -21.51 29.38
N PRO A 550 -27.90 -22.54 29.07
CA PRO A 550 -27.64 -23.66 29.94
C PRO A 550 -26.76 -23.27 31.12
N LYS A 551 -27.15 -23.74 32.30
CA LYS A 551 -26.41 -23.66 33.55
C LYS A 551 -25.18 -24.56 33.47
N THR A 552 -24.04 -23.98 33.84
CA THR A 552 -22.77 -24.66 34.13
C THR A 552 -22.87 -25.47 35.39
N GLU A 553 -22.44 -26.73 35.31
CA GLU A 553 -21.77 -27.46 36.39
C GLU A 553 -20.27 -27.53 36.11
#